data_819c90360ae95457009e2512ff7451e1
#
_entry.id   819c90360ae95457009e2512ff7451e1
#
_cell.length_a   1.000
_cell.length_b   1.000
_cell.length_c   1.000
_cell.angle_alpha   90.00
_cell.angle_beta   90.00
_cell.angle_gamma   90.00
#
_symmetry.space_group_name_H-M   'P 1'
#
loop_
_entity.id
_entity.type
_entity.pdbx_description
1 polymer ?
#
loop_
_entity_poly.entity_id
_entity_poly.type
_entity_poly.pdbx_seq_one_letter_code
_entity_poly.pdbx_strand_id
1 'polypeptide(L)'
;HVTEGRVVSGDQFISSKEIKDALIAEFHPDCTEMEGASIAQAATLNNIPYVVIRAISDKADGSAQEDYPTFEKKAAEHCAKLVQEMMREL
;
A
#
# COMPACT_ATOMS: atom_id res chain seq x y z
N HIS A 1 -3.53 14.04 5.11
CA HIS A 1 -2.24 13.70 5.72
C HIS A 1 -1.50 12.66 4.87
N VAL A 2 -0.33 13.02 4.38
CA VAL A 2 0.47 12.19 3.48
C VAL A 2 1.86 12.02 4.07
N THR A 3 2.38 10.78 4.07
CA THR A 3 3.72 10.49 4.53
C THR A 3 4.47 9.63 3.51
N GLU A 4 5.78 9.67 3.56
CA GLU A 4 6.63 8.73 2.83
C GLU A 4 6.93 7.55 3.75
N GLY A 5 7.07 6.37 3.18
CA GLY A 5 7.35 5.19 3.99
C GLY A 5 7.76 3.99 3.17
N ARG A 6 8.06 2.91 3.88
CA ARG A 6 8.44 1.64 3.29
C ARG A 6 7.22 0.76 3.07
N VAL A 7 7.09 0.25 1.85
CA VAL A 7 6.01 -0.63 1.45
C VAL A 7 6.56 -2.03 1.22
N VAL A 8 5.92 -3.05 1.79
CA VAL A 8 6.21 -4.44 1.45
C VAL A 8 5.06 -5.02 0.65
N SER A 9 5.38 -5.83 -0.36
CA SER A 9 4.38 -6.39 -1.27
C SER A 9 4.51 -7.90 -1.35
N GLY A 10 3.38 -8.58 -1.49
CA GLY A 10 3.33 -10.01 -1.71
C GLY A 10 1.97 -10.42 -2.26
N ASP A 11 1.84 -11.67 -2.66
CA ASP A 11 0.62 -12.19 -3.26
C ASP A 11 -0.38 -12.72 -2.21
N GLN A 12 -0.35 -12.13 -1.02
CA GLN A 12 -1.17 -12.55 0.09
C GLN A 12 -1.85 -11.36 0.76
N PHE A 13 -3.16 -11.46 0.99
CA PHE A 13 -3.90 -10.50 1.80
C PHE A 13 -3.54 -10.70 3.27
N ILE A 14 -2.89 -9.72 3.88
CA ILE A 14 -2.43 -9.83 5.27
C ILE A 14 -3.58 -9.48 6.21
N SER A 15 -4.09 -10.51 6.90
CA SER A 15 -5.19 -10.38 7.86
C SER A 15 -4.89 -11.08 9.19
N SER A 16 -3.65 -11.50 9.41
CA SER A 16 -3.19 -12.17 10.62
C SER A 16 -2.20 -11.29 11.36
N LYS A 17 -2.43 -11.09 12.65
CA LYS A 17 -1.50 -10.33 13.50
C LYS A 17 -0.13 -11.00 13.54
N GLU A 18 -0.07 -12.32 13.52
CA GLU A 18 1.19 -13.08 13.56
C GLU A 18 2.04 -12.81 12.33
N ILE A 19 1.43 -12.84 11.14
CA ILE A 19 2.12 -12.54 9.89
C ILE A 19 2.54 -11.07 9.86
N LYS A 20 1.66 -10.18 10.29
CA LYS A 20 1.95 -8.76 10.41
C LYS A 20 3.17 -8.50 11.28
N ASP A 21 3.21 -9.10 12.47
CA ASP A 21 4.32 -8.92 13.41
C ASP A 21 5.63 -9.46 12.83
N ALA A 22 5.58 -10.59 12.11
CA ALA A 22 6.77 -11.14 11.45
C ALA A 22 7.30 -10.20 10.36
N LEU A 23 6.42 -9.61 9.56
CA LEU A 23 6.81 -8.64 8.53
C LEU A 23 7.43 -7.38 9.15
N ILE A 24 6.85 -6.89 10.23
CA ILE A 24 7.39 -5.73 10.94
C ILE A 24 8.79 -6.03 11.48
N ALA A 25 8.98 -7.20 12.08
CA ALA A 25 10.27 -7.60 12.65
C ALA A 25 11.36 -7.71 11.59
N GLU A 26 11.03 -8.19 10.39
CA GLU A 26 12.02 -8.44 9.33
C GLU A 26 12.28 -7.20 8.47
N PHE A 27 11.23 -6.48 8.06
CA PHE A 27 11.35 -5.42 7.06
C PHE A 27 11.10 -4.01 7.59
N HIS A 28 10.55 -3.86 8.78
CA HIS A 28 10.15 -2.56 9.36
C HIS A 28 9.32 -1.72 8.39
N PRO A 29 8.25 -2.28 7.80
CA PRO A 29 7.44 -1.55 6.82
C PRO A 29 6.47 -0.59 7.48
N ASP A 30 6.02 0.39 6.69
CA ASP A 30 4.93 1.28 7.09
C ASP A 30 3.57 0.76 6.61
N CYS A 31 3.56 0.01 5.50
CA CYS A 31 2.34 -0.65 5.03
C CYS A 31 2.67 -1.90 4.21
N THR A 32 1.65 -2.71 3.97
CA THR A 32 1.73 -3.88 3.11
C THR A 32 0.62 -3.84 2.07
N GLU A 33 0.90 -4.36 0.88
CA GLU A 33 -0.05 -4.39 -0.23
C GLU A 33 0.34 -5.50 -1.20
N MET A 34 -0.30 -5.60 -2.35
CA MET A 34 -0.15 -6.78 -3.19
C MET A 34 0.39 -6.52 -4.60
N GLU A 35 0.58 -5.27 -5.03
CA GLU A 35 0.94 -4.96 -6.40
C GLU A 35 2.20 -4.12 -6.57
N GLY A 36 2.63 -3.42 -5.53
CA GLY A 36 3.72 -2.44 -5.64
C GLY A 36 5.05 -3.01 -6.10
N ALA A 37 5.43 -4.19 -5.60
CA ALA A 37 6.70 -4.80 -5.99
C ALA A 37 6.72 -5.21 -7.46
N SER A 38 5.61 -5.72 -7.99
CA SER A 38 5.51 -6.09 -9.41
C SER A 38 5.63 -4.86 -10.31
N ILE A 39 4.97 -3.77 -9.92
CA ILE A 39 5.04 -2.49 -10.65
C ILE A 39 6.47 -1.94 -10.59
N ALA A 40 7.08 -1.95 -9.43
CA ALA A 40 8.45 -1.48 -9.24
C ALA A 40 9.44 -2.27 -10.06
N GLN A 41 9.30 -3.60 -10.10
CA GLN A 41 10.16 -4.46 -10.89
C GLN A 41 10.02 -4.17 -12.39
N ALA A 42 8.81 -4.09 -12.90
CA ALA A 42 8.57 -3.79 -14.30
C ALA A 42 9.11 -2.41 -14.70
N ALA A 43 8.87 -1.40 -13.86
CA ALA A 43 9.37 -0.05 -14.12
C ALA A 43 10.89 -0.01 -14.12
N THR A 44 11.53 -0.66 -13.16
CA THR A 44 12.99 -0.70 -13.05
C THR A 44 13.63 -1.39 -14.25
N LEU A 45 13.07 -2.52 -14.67
CA LEU A 45 13.57 -3.25 -15.84
C LEU A 45 13.44 -2.46 -17.14
N ASN A 46 12.51 -1.52 -17.20
CA ASN A 46 12.28 -0.68 -18.38
C ASN A 46 12.83 0.74 -18.23
N ASN A 47 13.60 1.00 -17.17
CA ASN A 47 14.18 2.31 -16.87
C ASN A 47 13.14 3.44 -16.76
N ILE A 48 11.99 3.13 -16.20
CA ILE A 48 10.89 4.10 -16.01
C ILE A 48 10.85 4.50 -14.53
N PRO A 49 10.95 5.80 -14.21
CA PRO A 49 10.75 6.26 -12.84
C PRO A 49 9.34 5.94 -12.36
N TYR A 50 9.20 5.63 -11.07
CA TYR A 50 7.89 5.28 -10.52
C TYR A 50 7.77 5.75 -9.08
N VAL A 51 6.52 5.82 -8.62
CA VAL A 51 6.18 6.01 -7.21
C VAL A 51 4.92 5.20 -6.93
N VAL A 52 4.86 4.60 -5.75
CA VAL A 52 3.67 3.86 -5.29
C VAL A 52 2.91 4.73 -4.32
N ILE A 53 1.63 4.94 -4.59
CA ILE A 53 0.74 5.75 -3.75
C ILE A 53 -0.36 4.83 -3.23
N ARG A 54 -0.52 4.81 -1.91
CA ARG A 54 -1.50 3.96 -1.25
C ARG A 54 -2.27 4.74 -0.19
N ALA A 55 -3.54 4.42 -0.07
CA ALA A 55 -4.37 4.83 1.05
C ALA A 55 -4.66 3.59 1.91
N ILE A 56 -4.50 3.73 3.22
CA ILE A 56 -4.68 2.60 4.13
C ILE A 56 -6.16 2.32 4.33
N SER A 57 -6.59 1.07 4.12
CA SER A 57 -7.98 0.65 4.28
C SER A 57 -8.19 -0.28 5.46
N ASP A 58 -7.13 -0.89 5.99
CA ASP A 58 -7.22 -1.82 7.13
C ASP A 58 -5.90 -1.86 7.89
N LYS A 59 -5.89 -2.55 9.03
CA LYS A 59 -4.71 -2.64 9.91
C LYS A 59 -3.85 -3.88 9.67
N ALA A 60 -4.20 -4.69 8.67
CA ALA A 60 -3.50 -5.94 8.34
C ALA A 60 -3.46 -6.92 9.52
N ASP A 61 -4.53 -7.00 10.29
CA ASP A 61 -4.67 -7.90 11.44
C ASP A 61 -5.99 -8.65 11.40
N GLY A 62 -6.46 -9.20 12.52
CA GLY A 62 -7.71 -9.94 12.58
C GLY A 62 -8.94 -9.14 12.18
N SER A 63 -8.86 -7.81 12.13
CA SER A 63 -9.97 -6.94 11.68
C SER A 63 -9.93 -6.63 10.19
N ALA A 64 -8.87 -7.01 9.45
CA ALA A 64 -8.70 -6.66 8.04
C ALA A 64 -9.85 -7.14 7.16
N GLN A 65 -10.42 -8.31 7.46
CA GLN A 65 -11.54 -8.86 6.71
C GLN A 65 -12.79 -7.98 6.78
N GLU A 66 -12.98 -7.27 7.89
CA GLU A 66 -14.09 -6.34 8.10
C GLU A 66 -13.75 -4.92 7.64
N ASP A 67 -12.52 -4.49 7.94
CA ASP A 67 -12.05 -3.14 7.63
C ASP A 67 -12.00 -2.88 6.13
N TYR A 68 -11.50 -3.84 5.35
CA TYR A 68 -11.29 -3.65 3.92
C TYR A 68 -12.60 -3.32 3.19
N PRO A 69 -13.68 -4.12 3.31
CA PRO A 69 -14.93 -3.78 2.62
C PRO A 69 -15.54 -2.46 3.08
N THR A 70 -15.33 -2.09 4.36
CA THR A 70 -15.91 -0.88 4.94
C THR A 70 -15.21 0.38 4.44
N PHE A 71 -13.87 0.35 4.33
CA PHE A 71 -13.07 1.54 4.06
C PHE A 71 -12.49 1.62 2.64
N GLU A 72 -12.65 0.57 1.84
CA GLU A 72 -12.09 0.50 0.49
C GLU A 72 -12.47 1.71 -0.38
N LYS A 73 -13.75 2.03 -0.42
CA LYS A 73 -14.24 3.13 -1.25
C LYS A 73 -13.63 4.47 -0.82
N LYS A 74 -13.60 4.72 0.48
CA LYS A 74 -13.03 5.97 1.01
C LYS A 74 -11.54 6.06 0.75
N ALA A 75 -10.82 4.95 0.91
CA ALA A 75 -9.38 4.89 0.60
C ALA A 75 -9.14 5.17 -0.88
N ALA A 76 -9.94 4.57 -1.76
CA ALA A 76 -9.85 4.79 -3.20
C ALA A 76 -10.10 6.25 -3.57
N GLU A 77 -11.10 6.88 -2.98
CA GLU A 77 -11.40 8.30 -3.20
C GLU A 77 -10.25 9.21 -2.76
N HIS A 78 -9.67 8.95 -1.60
CA HIS A 78 -8.53 9.71 -1.08
C HIS A 78 -7.31 9.57 -1.99
N CYS A 79 -7.02 8.36 -2.45
CA CYS A 79 -5.92 8.08 -3.36
C CYS A 79 -6.09 8.82 -4.69
N ALA A 80 -7.28 8.74 -5.28
CA ALA A 80 -7.60 9.41 -6.53
C ALA A 80 -7.42 10.93 -6.42
N LYS A 81 -7.88 11.51 -5.32
CA LYS A 81 -7.74 12.95 -5.08
C LYS A 81 -6.27 13.36 -4.97
N LEU A 82 -5.47 12.59 -4.25
CA LEU A 82 -4.04 12.86 -4.12
C LEU A 82 -3.36 12.82 -5.47
N VAL A 83 -3.64 11.80 -6.29
CA VAL A 83 -3.05 11.67 -7.63
C VAL A 83 -3.44 12.84 -8.52
N GLN A 84 -4.70 13.29 -8.47
CA GLN A 84 -5.14 14.47 -9.21
C GLN A 84 -4.35 15.72 -8.82
N GLU A 85 -4.14 15.94 -7.52
CA GLU A 85 -3.35 17.07 -7.05
C GLU A 85 -1.89 16.98 -7.52
N MET A 86 -1.30 15.79 -7.49
CA MET A 86 0.07 15.57 -7.97
C MET A 86 0.20 15.87 -9.45
N MET A 87 -0.78 15.47 -10.27
CA MET A 87 -0.77 15.72 -11.71
C MET A 87 -0.82 17.21 -12.05
N ARG A 88 -1.44 18.00 -11.21
CA ARG A 88 -1.47 19.47 -11.40
C ARG A 88 -0.12 20.11 -11.16
N GLU A 89 0.74 19.49 -10.36
CA GLU A 89 2.09 20.00 -10.06
C GLU A 89 3.12 19.60 -11.13
N LEU A 90 2.78 18.66 -12.00
CA LEU A 90 3.64 18.26 -13.09
C LEU A 90 3.41 19.14 -14.32
#